data_4e78374a6ebf7d34cdd479f99ebf1204
#
_entry.id   4e78374a6ebf7d34cdd479f99ebf1204
#
_cell.length_a   1.000
_cell.length_b   1.000
_cell.length_c   1.000
_cell.angle_alpha   90.00
_cell.angle_beta   90.00
_cell.angle_gamma   90.00
#
_symmetry.space_group_name_H-M   'P 1'
#
loop_
_entity.id
_entity.type
_entity.pdbx_description
1 polymer ?
#
loop_
_entity_poly.entity_id
_entity_poly.type
_entity_poly.pdbx_seq_one_letter_code
_entity_poly.pdbx_strand_id
1 'polypeptide(L)'
;MHQAELFPGIANFLHRCKRLDAKVFIVSHKTEFGHHDQENIPLRDAALEWMKVNKFFDEGIFNISEKSVYFSNTREEKVKKISTLKLDVFVDDLIEVFKEPCFPLHVKKIYFSRAFDIIKSNKFDFFYNNWSQISDEILGESDIDDYLYWAQIIFENKITNIS
;
A
#
# COMPACT_ATOMS: atom_id res chain seq x y z
N MET A 1 -5.63 -12.24 11.37
CA MET A 1 -5.70 -11.11 10.42
C MET A 1 -7.07 -10.43 10.35
N HIS A 2 -8.16 -11.05 10.75
CA HIS A 2 -9.50 -10.45 10.72
C HIS A 2 -9.69 -9.17 11.55
N GLN A 3 -8.71 -8.79 12.38
CA GLN A 3 -8.75 -7.57 13.21
C GLN A 3 -7.83 -6.44 12.67
N ALA A 4 -7.16 -6.63 11.54
CA ALA A 4 -6.34 -5.58 10.95
C ALA A 4 -7.25 -4.57 10.24
N GLU A 5 -7.12 -3.31 10.60
CA GLU A 5 -7.83 -2.19 9.98
C GLU A 5 -6.94 -1.51 8.94
N LEU A 6 -7.57 -0.87 7.95
CA LEU A 6 -6.86 0.01 7.03
C LEU A 6 -6.33 1.24 7.79
N PHE A 7 -5.11 1.65 7.47
CA PHE A 7 -4.64 2.93 7.98
C PHE A 7 -5.52 4.08 7.47
N PRO A 8 -5.81 5.07 8.32
CA PRO A 8 -6.55 6.26 7.89
C PRO A 8 -5.92 6.90 6.64
N GLY A 9 -6.75 7.22 5.66
CA GLY A 9 -6.33 7.83 4.39
C GLY A 9 -5.95 6.85 3.27
N ILE A 10 -5.66 5.56 3.55
CA ILE A 10 -5.36 4.57 2.48
C ILE A 10 -6.53 4.43 1.50
N ALA A 11 -7.75 4.31 2.01
CA ALA A 11 -8.91 4.14 1.16
C ALA A 11 -9.09 5.34 0.21
N ASN A 12 -8.95 6.57 0.70
CA ASN A 12 -8.97 7.76 -0.13
C ASN A 12 -7.84 7.75 -1.18
N PHE A 13 -6.62 7.42 -0.78
CA PHE A 13 -5.49 7.29 -1.70
C PHE A 13 -5.76 6.29 -2.83
N LEU A 14 -6.19 5.06 -2.50
CA LEU A 14 -6.50 4.03 -3.50
C LEU A 14 -7.62 4.45 -4.44
N HIS A 15 -8.55 5.19 -3.91
CA HIS A 15 -9.67 5.75 -4.67
C HIS A 15 -9.22 6.80 -5.68
N ARG A 16 -8.37 7.73 -5.24
CA ARG A 16 -7.74 8.72 -6.13
C ARG A 16 -6.89 8.02 -7.19
N CYS A 17 -6.14 6.98 -6.84
CA CYS A 17 -5.42 6.16 -7.82
C CYS A 17 -6.35 5.62 -8.90
N LYS A 18 -7.50 5.05 -8.52
CA LYS A 18 -8.50 4.56 -9.47
C LYS A 18 -9.03 5.67 -10.37
N ARG A 19 -9.43 6.82 -9.78
CA ARG A 19 -9.98 7.95 -10.53
C ARG A 19 -8.99 8.51 -11.54
N LEU A 20 -7.71 8.54 -11.19
CA LEU A 20 -6.63 9.04 -12.03
C LEU A 20 -5.99 7.98 -12.95
N ASP A 21 -6.57 6.77 -13.01
CA ASP A 21 -6.05 5.61 -13.76
C ASP A 21 -4.59 5.25 -13.40
N ALA A 22 -4.18 5.53 -12.17
CA ALA A 22 -2.87 5.16 -11.67
C ALA A 22 -2.81 3.67 -11.34
N LYS A 23 -1.79 2.97 -11.85
CA LYS A 23 -1.61 1.55 -11.59
C LYS A 23 -1.08 1.30 -10.18
N VAL A 24 -1.80 0.50 -9.41
CA VAL A 24 -1.42 0.12 -8.05
C VAL A 24 -0.91 -1.31 -8.03
N PHE A 25 0.25 -1.50 -7.41
CA PHE A 25 0.86 -2.80 -7.13
C PHE A 25 1.06 -2.95 -5.62
N ILE A 26 0.82 -4.14 -5.10
CA ILE A 26 1.08 -4.48 -3.71
C ILE A 26 2.22 -5.49 -3.68
N VAL A 27 3.34 -5.13 -3.06
CA VAL A 27 4.52 -6.00 -2.96
C VAL A 27 4.87 -6.17 -1.48
N SER A 28 4.61 -7.35 -0.94
CA SER A 28 4.76 -7.64 0.48
C SER A 28 5.85 -8.68 0.72
N HIS A 29 6.71 -8.43 1.72
CA HIS A 29 7.56 -9.47 2.29
C HIS A 29 6.72 -10.28 3.29
N LYS A 30 6.26 -11.43 2.86
CA LYS A 30 5.45 -12.31 3.70
C LYS A 30 5.79 -13.77 3.41
N THR A 31 6.28 -14.46 4.44
CA THR A 31 6.50 -15.92 4.38
C THR A 31 5.18 -16.65 4.21
N GLU A 32 5.24 -17.86 3.70
CA GLU A 32 4.05 -18.70 3.50
C GLU A 32 3.37 -19.02 4.83
N PHE A 33 4.18 -19.32 5.86
CA PHE A 33 3.70 -19.61 7.21
C PHE A 33 4.42 -18.74 8.25
N GLY A 34 3.77 -18.48 9.38
CA GLY A 34 4.36 -17.75 10.52
C GLY A 34 5.43 -18.60 11.21
N HIS A 35 6.55 -17.98 11.59
CA HIS A 35 7.67 -18.69 12.25
C HIS A 35 7.32 -19.33 13.61
N HIS A 36 6.20 -18.97 14.23
CA HIS A 36 5.74 -19.46 15.54
C HIS A 36 4.25 -19.82 15.55
N ASP A 37 3.65 -20.02 14.38
CA ASP A 37 2.23 -20.28 14.28
C ASP A 37 1.97 -21.80 14.37
N GLN A 38 1.43 -22.22 15.51
CA GLN A 38 1.05 -23.62 15.74
C GLN A 38 -0.15 -24.07 14.87
N GLU A 39 -0.89 -23.11 14.32
CA GLU A 39 -2.08 -23.34 13.49
C GLU A 39 -1.78 -23.43 11.99
N ASN A 40 -0.50 -23.25 11.57
CA ASN A 40 -0.07 -23.27 10.16
C ASN A 40 -0.98 -22.44 9.23
N ILE A 41 -1.42 -21.25 9.67
CA ILE A 41 -2.29 -20.39 8.87
C ILE A 41 -1.49 -19.88 7.67
N PRO A 42 -1.95 -20.11 6.43
CA PRO A 42 -1.31 -19.56 5.23
C PRO A 42 -1.40 -18.03 5.25
N LEU A 43 -0.31 -17.36 5.62
CA LEU A 43 -0.30 -15.90 5.80
C LEU A 43 -0.64 -15.13 4.51
N ARG A 44 -0.29 -15.70 3.36
CA ARG A 44 -0.58 -15.10 2.04
C ARG A 44 -2.06 -15.17 1.73
N ASP A 45 -2.67 -16.33 1.96
CA ASP A 45 -4.11 -16.52 1.72
C ASP A 45 -4.92 -15.64 2.68
N ALA A 46 -4.51 -15.57 3.95
CA ALA A 46 -5.13 -14.67 4.93
C ALA A 46 -5.00 -13.18 4.54
N ALA A 47 -3.87 -12.79 3.89
CA ALA A 47 -3.71 -11.43 3.39
C ALA A 47 -4.61 -11.16 2.18
N LEU A 48 -4.71 -12.10 1.24
CA LEU A 48 -5.59 -11.96 0.07
C LEU A 48 -7.06 -11.90 0.50
N GLU A 49 -7.48 -12.75 1.44
CA GLU A 49 -8.83 -12.74 1.97
C GLU A 49 -9.15 -11.41 2.68
N TRP A 50 -8.22 -10.90 3.48
CA TRP A 50 -8.35 -9.59 4.09
C TRP A 50 -8.51 -8.48 3.04
N MET A 51 -7.73 -8.51 1.96
CA MET A 51 -7.86 -7.55 0.86
C MET A 51 -9.23 -7.66 0.16
N LYS A 52 -9.76 -8.88 -0.05
CA LYS A 52 -11.10 -9.09 -0.61
C LYS A 52 -12.19 -8.50 0.27
N VAL A 53 -12.13 -8.78 1.58
CA VAL A 53 -13.10 -8.23 2.55
C VAL A 53 -13.06 -6.70 2.55
N ASN A 54 -11.86 -6.10 2.42
CA ASN A 54 -11.66 -4.65 2.37
C ASN A 54 -11.82 -4.07 0.95
N LYS A 55 -12.42 -4.81 0.01
CA LYS A 55 -12.81 -4.32 -1.32
C LYS A 55 -11.67 -3.88 -2.24
N PHE A 56 -10.44 -4.36 -2.01
CA PHE A 56 -9.29 -4.01 -2.85
C PHE A 56 -9.51 -4.38 -4.32
N PHE A 57 -10.16 -5.51 -4.57
CA PHE A 57 -10.38 -6.07 -5.91
C PHE A 57 -11.74 -5.73 -6.52
N ASP A 58 -12.58 -5.00 -5.78
CA ASP A 58 -13.91 -4.60 -6.25
C ASP A 58 -13.78 -3.50 -7.31
N GLU A 59 -14.30 -3.76 -8.52
CA GLU A 59 -14.24 -2.83 -9.66
C GLU A 59 -14.95 -1.50 -9.35
N GLY A 60 -16.02 -1.53 -8.55
CA GLY A 60 -16.74 -0.34 -8.11
C GLY A 60 -15.97 0.49 -7.10
N ILE A 61 -15.02 -0.08 -6.35
CA ILE A 61 -14.34 0.56 -5.21
C ILE A 61 -12.90 0.94 -5.58
N PHE A 62 -11.94 0.04 -5.52
CA PHE A 62 -10.52 0.34 -5.76
C PHE A 62 -9.98 -0.24 -7.06
N ASN A 63 -10.62 -1.27 -7.61
CA ASN A 63 -10.29 -1.89 -8.89
C ASN A 63 -8.81 -2.34 -9.00
N ILE A 64 -8.22 -2.81 -7.90
CA ILE A 64 -6.88 -3.38 -7.93
C ILE A 64 -6.96 -4.81 -8.44
N SER A 65 -6.14 -5.16 -9.44
CA SER A 65 -6.10 -6.55 -9.92
C SER A 65 -5.44 -7.46 -8.87
N GLU A 66 -6.01 -8.64 -8.60
CA GLU A 66 -5.34 -9.65 -7.77
C GLU A 66 -3.97 -10.04 -8.34
N LYS A 67 -3.79 -9.96 -9.66
CA LYS A 67 -2.51 -10.21 -10.35
C LYS A 67 -1.46 -9.14 -10.06
N SER A 68 -1.85 -8.01 -9.47
CA SER A 68 -0.96 -6.94 -9.04
C SER A 68 -0.47 -7.10 -7.59
N VAL A 69 -0.85 -8.21 -6.93
CA VAL A 69 -0.40 -8.53 -5.56
C VAL A 69 0.72 -9.55 -5.61
N TYR A 70 1.85 -9.23 -5.02
CA TYR A 70 3.05 -10.07 -5.00
C TYR A 70 3.52 -10.29 -3.57
N PHE A 71 3.83 -11.54 -3.25
CA PHE A 71 4.44 -11.93 -1.99
C PHE A 71 5.86 -12.45 -2.24
N SER A 72 6.80 -11.99 -1.43
CA SER A 72 8.21 -12.39 -1.49
C SER A 72 8.63 -13.04 -0.18
N ASN A 73 9.50 -14.04 -0.24
CA ASN A 73 10.03 -14.71 0.96
C ASN A 73 11.14 -13.89 1.62
N THR A 74 11.84 -13.07 0.83
CA THR A 74 12.95 -12.24 1.30
C THR A 74 12.80 -10.79 0.84
N ARG A 75 13.53 -9.87 1.51
CA ARG A 75 13.63 -8.47 1.07
C ARG A 75 14.26 -8.35 -0.30
N GLU A 76 15.29 -9.13 -0.59
CA GLU A 76 15.96 -9.13 -1.89
C GLU A 76 14.99 -9.51 -3.01
N GLU A 77 14.18 -10.57 -2.83
CA GLU A 77 13.13 -10.95 -3.79
C GLU A 77 12.09 -9.83 -3.96
N LYS A 78 11.67 -9.18 -2.85
CA LYS A 78 10.78 -8.02 -2.89
C LYS A 78 11.36 -6.91 -3.77
N VAL A 79 12.61 -6.54 -3.57
CA VAL A 79 13.28 -5.48 -4.34
C VAL A 79 13.49 -5.88 -5.79
N LYS A 80 13.83 -7.14 -6.09
CA LYS A 80 13.86 -7.67 -7.46
C LYS A 80 12.50 -7.52 -8.14
N LYS A 81 11.42 -7.82 -7.42
CA LYS A 81 10.05 -7.62 -7.95
C LYS A 81 9.78 -6.14 -8.23
N ILE A 82 10.09 -5.23 -7.31
CA ILE A 82 9.97 -3.78 -7.50
C ILE A 82 10.68 -3.34 -8.79
N SER A 83 11.90 -3.83 -9.03
CA SER A 83 12.67 -3.50 -10.23
C SER A 83 11.98 -3.96 -11.53
N THR A 84 11.29 -5.13 -11.52
CA THR A 84 10.62 -5.66 -12.71
C THR A 84 9.31 -4.95 -13.03
N LEU A 85 8.67 -4.33 -12.04
CA LEU A 85 7.37 -3.66 -12.18
C LEU A 85 7.48 -2.26 -12.80
N LYS A 86 8.70 -1.70 -12.91
CA LYS A 86 8.96 -0.36 -13.44
C LYS A 86 8.09 0.71 -12.77
N LEU A 87 8.11 0.72 -11.44
CA LEU A 87 7.34 1.66 -10.63
C LEU A 87 7.93 3.07 -10.71
N ASP A 88 7.08 4.08 -10.61
CA ASP A 88 7.50 5.48 -10.44
C ASP A 88 7.80 5.76 -8.96
N VAL A 89 6.99 5.18 -8.07
CA VAL A 89 7.07 5.41 -6.62
C VAL A 89 6.89 4.10 -5.87
N PHE A 90 7.58 3.96 -4.73
CA PHE A 90 7.38 2.87 -3.80
C PHE A 90 7.27 3.40 -2.36
N VAL A 91 6.20 3.00 -1.67
CA VAL A 91 5.95 3.34 -0.26
C VAL A 91 6.17 2.11 0.59
N ASP A 92 6.97 2.23 1.65
CA ASP A 92 7.25 1.13 2.58
C ASP A 92 7.44 1.67 4.01
N ASP A 93 7.10 0.85 4.99
CA ASP A 93 7.32 1.11 6.42
C ASP A 93 8.60 0.48 6.97
N LEU A 94 9.34 -0.24 6.12
CA LEU A 94 10.60 -0.89 6.47
C LEU A 94 11.77 -0.24 5.72
N ILE A 95 12.53 0.62 6.41
CA ILE A 95 13.66 1.36 5.83
C ILE A 95 14.74 0.44 5.22
N GLU A 96 14.86 -0.79 5.72
CA GLU A 96 15.79 -1.80 5.22
C GLU A 96 15.52 -2.20 3.77
N VAL A 97 14.29 -2.06 3.29
CA VAL A 97 13.94 -2.29 1.87
C VAL A 97 14.66 -1.28 0.98
N PHE A 98 14.70 -0.02 1.40
CA PHE A 98 15.38 1.05 0.66
C PHE A 98 16.92 0.98 0.73
N LYS A 99 17.46 0.22 1.69
CA LYS A 99 18.90 -0.01 1.84
C LYS A 99 19.43 -1.15 0.97
N GLU A 100 18.55 -1.97 0.39
CA GLU A 100 18.96 -3.09 -0.46
C GLU A 100 19.75 -2.56 -1.67
N PRO A 101 20.95 -3.11 -1.93
CA PRO A 101 21.84 -2.59 -3.00
C PRO A 101 21.22 -2.62 -4.40
N CYS A 102 20.28 -3.54 -4.62
CA CYS A 102 19.58 -3.71 -5.90
C CYS A 102 18.30 -2.88 -6.02
N PHE A 103 18.01 -1.98 -5.07
CA PHE A 103 16.84 -1.11 -5.18
C PHE A 103 16.98 -0.16 -6.39
N PRO A 104 15.98 -0.09 -7.29
CA PRO A 104 16.11 0.67 -8.53
C PRO A 104 16.20 2.18 -8.26
N LEU A 105 17.22 2.83 -8.81
CA LEU A 105 17.53 4.24 -8.52
C LEU A 105 16.48 5.22 -9.04
N HIS A 106 15.71 4.85 -10.07
CA HIS A 106 14.68 5.71 -10.66
C HIS A 106 13.38 5.73 -9.87
N VAL A 107 13.17 4.78 -8.95
CA VAL A 107 11.95 4.69 -8.16
C VAL A 107 12.02 5.64 -6.98
N LYS A 108 11.08 6.59 -6.90
CA LYS A 108 10.93 7.49 -5.76
C LYS A 108 10.61 6.68 -4.49
N LYS A 109 11.37 6.90 -3.43
CA LYS A 109 11.29 6.17 -2.17
C LYS A 109 10.54 6.99 -1.13
N ILE A 110 9.39 6.52 -0.69
CA ILE A 110 8.61 7.14 0.38
C ILE A 110 8.62 6.24 1.59
N TYR A 111 9.24 6.69 2.67
CA TYR A 111 9.22 6.00 3.94
C TYR A 111 8.00 6.42 4.74
N PHE A 112 7.16 5.46 5.08
CA PHE A 112 5.98 5.64 5.92
C PHE A 112 6.25 5.15 7.33
N SER A 113 6.07 6.00 8.34
CA SER A 113 6.12 5.56 9.74
C SER A 113 5.20 6.39 10.60
N ARG A 114 4.45 5.74 11.49
CA ARG A 114 3.61 6.41 12.49
C ARG A 114 4.42 6.99 13.66
N ALA A 115 5.68 6.60 13.82
CA ALA A 115 6.56 7.18 14.81
C ALA A 115 6.86 8.64 14.42
N PHE A 116 6.77 9.54 15.41
CA PHE A 116 7.09 10.96 15.23
C PHE A 116 8.61 11.23 15.15
N ASP A 117 9.42 10.22 15.35
CA ASP A 117 10.87 10.37 15.26
C ASP A 117 11.29 10.56 13.81
N ILE A 118 11.72 11.78 13.50
CA ILE A 118 12.28 12.11 12.19
C ILE A 118 13.60 11.37 12.03
N ILE A 119 13.57 10.25 11.36
CA ILE A 119 14.78 9.52 10.98
C ILE A 119 15.44 10.29 9.84
N LYS A 120 16.46 11.09 10.13
CA LYS A 120 17.30 11.68 9.10
C LYS A 120 18.09 10.56 8.40
N SER A 121 17.73 10.24 7.17
CA SER A 121 18.38 9.20 6.38
C SER A 121 18.45 9.62 4.92
N ASN A 122 19.53 9.27 4.24
CA ASN A 122 19.67 9.40 2.78
C ASN A 122 19.17 8.16 2.02
N LYS A 123 18.40 7.30 2.67
CA LYS A 123 17.95 6.03 2.10
C LYS A 123 16.56 6.11 1.47
N PHE A 124 15.85 7.20 1.71
CA PHE A 124 14.55 7.50 1.10
C PHE A 124 14.52 8.96 0.66
N ASP A 125 13.61 9.29 -0.24
CA ASP A 125 13.46 10.65 -0.77
C ASP A 125 12.51 11.48 0.11
N PHE A 126 11.44 10.85 0.62
CA PHE A 126 10.43 11.47 1.46
C PHE A 126 10.08 10.61 2.66
N PHE A 127 9.66 11.28 3.74
CA PHE A 127 9.11 10.68 4.95
C PHE A 127 7.75 11.26 5.27
N TYR A 128 6.77 10.39 5.49
CA TYR A 128 5.44 10.79 5.90
C TYR A 128 4.89 9.88 7.00
N ASN A 129 4.03 10.43 7.85
CA ASN A 129 3.37 9.71 8.94
C ASN A 129 1.86 9.53 8.73
N ASN A 130 1.33 10.02 7.62
CA ASN A 130 -0.06 9.84 7.25
C ASN A 130 -0.22 9.69 5.73
N TRP A 131 -1.29 9.00 5.33
CA TRP A 131 -1.56 8.68 3.92
C TRP A 131 -2.10 9.85 3.11
N SER A 132 -2.65 10.89 3.74
CA SER A 132 -3.06 12.09 3.02
C SER A 132 -1.86 12.79 2.39
N GLN A 133 -0.79 12.99 3.16
CA GLN A 133 0.45 13.58 2.64
C GLN A 133 1.10 12.74 1.54
N ILE A 134 1.08 11.41 1.69
CA ILE A 134 1.57 10.48 0.64
C ILE A 134 0.72 10.63 -0.62
N SER A 135 -0.59 10.72 -0.46
CA SER A 135 -1.52 10.92 -1.57
C SER A 135 -1.21 12.21 -2.35
N ASP A 136 -1.04 13.30 -1.63
CA ASP A 136 -0.75 14.61 -2.23
C ASP A 136 0.64 14.64 -2.89
N GLU A 137 1.64 13.98 -2.31
CA GLU A 137 2.98 13.84 -2.90
C GLU A 137 2.98 13.04 -4.21
N ILE A 138 2.17 11.98 -4.29
CA ILE A 138 2.14 11.07 -5.45
C ILE A 138 1.19 11.56 -6.54
N LEU A 139 0.01 12.05 -6.14
CA LEU A 139 -1.11 12.32 -7.04
C LEU A 139 -1.43 13.81 -7.20
N GLY A 140 -0.69 14.70 -6.51
CA GLY A 140 -1.01 16.11 -6.40
C GLY A 140 -2.04 16.41 -5.30
N GLU A 141 -2.32 17.69 -5.05
CA GLU A 141 -3.31 18.09 -4.05
C GLU A 141 -4.71 17.59 -4.41
N SER A 142 -5.47 17.20 -3.37
CA SER A 142 -6.87 16.77 -3.55
C SER A 142 -7.73 17.91 -4.02
N ASP A 143 -8.54 17.70 -5.05
CA ASP A 143 -9.51 18.64 -5.57
C ASP A 143 -10.94 18.38 -5.04
N ILE A 144 -11.88 19.26 -5.41
CA ILE A 144 -13.29 19.13 -4.97
C ILE A 144 -13.92 17.82 -5.47
N ASP A 145 -13.51 17.36 -6.65
CA ASP A 145 -14.07 16.14 -7.25
C ASP A 145 -13.60 14.88 -6.49
N ASP A 146 -12.39 14.89 -5.92
CA ASP A 146 -11.92 13.83 -5.01
C ASP A 146 -12.84 13.72 -3.79
N TYR A 147 -13.19 14.86 -3.18
CA TYR A 147 -14.08 14.86 -2.00
C TYR A 147 -15.51 14.48 -2.34
N LEU A 148 -16.06 14.95 -3.43
CA LEU A 148 -17.43 14.63 -3.86
C LEU A 148 -17.57 13.15 -4.19
N TYR A 149 -16.64 12.61 -4.92
CA TYR A 149 -16.65 11.20 -5.28
C TYR A 149 -16.48 10.31 -4.04
N TRP A 150 -15.60 10.66 -3.10
CA TRP A 150 -15.44 9.97 -1.84
C TRP A 150 -16.70 10.01 -0.98
N ALA A 151 -17.32 11.18 -0.87
CA ALA A 151 -18.58 11.35 -0.16
C ALA A 151 -19.70 10.49 -0.74
N GLN A 152 -19.80 10.37 -2.07
CA GLN A 152 -20.76 9.52 -2.74
C GLN A 152 -20.60 8.04 -2.36
N ILE A 153 -19.35 7.53 -2.33
CA ILE A 153 -19.08 6.14 -1.97
C ILE A 153 -19.45 5.84 -0.52
N ILE A 154 -19.12 6.75 0.41
CA ILE A 154 -19.53 6.62 1.80
C ILE A 154 -21.06 6.63 1.92
N PHE A 155 -21.72 7.56 1.24
CA PHE A 155 -23.17 7.71 1.29
C PHE A 155 -23.90 6.48 0.72
N GLU A 156 -23.40 5.89 -0.35
CA GLU A 156 -23.94 4.68 -0.96
C GLU A 156 -23.67 3.40 -0.12
N ASN A 157 -23.09 3.52 1.06
CA ASN A 157 -22.71 2.39 1.95
C ASN A 157 -21.84 1.32 1.26
N LYS A 158 -21.13 1.69 0.21
CA LYS A 158 -20.22 0.79 -0.47
C LYS A 158 -18.96 0.49 0.37
N ILE A 159 -18.68 1.37 1.33
CA ILE A 159 -17.61 1.19 2.33
C ILE A 159 -18.21 1.43 3.71
N THR A 160 -18.70 0.40 4.34
CA THR A 160 -19.07 0.41 5.77
C THR A 160 -17.81 0.11 6.59
N ASN A 161 -17.44 0.97 7.53
CA ASN A 161 -16.30 0.88 8.47
C ASN A 161 -14.97 1.42 7.96
N ILE A 162 -14.96 2.70 7.56
CA ILE A 162 -13.72 3.49 7.54
C ILE A 162 -13.92 4.65 8.53
N SER A 163 -13.69 4.37 9.79
CA SER A 163 -13.53 5.38 10.85
C SER A 163 -12.05 5.55 11.15
#